data_6ea141101c860383c362bf8e8af4374d
#
_entry.id   6ea141101c860383c362bf8e8af4374d
#
_cell.length_a   1.000
_cell.length_b   1.000
_cell.length_c   1.000
_cell.angle_alpha   90.00
_cell.angle_beta   90.00
_cell.angle_gamma   90.00
#
_symmetry.space_group_name_H-M   'P 1'
#
loop_
_entity.id
_entity.type
_entity.pdbx_description
1 polymer ?
#
loop_
_entity_poly.entity_id
_entity_poly.type
_entity_poly.pdbx_seq_one_letter_code
_entity_poly.pdbx_strand_id
1 'polypeptide(L)'
;MKNHTQLTLGISAHADEFNRRNLPPPALWPQFTSGIEAYPDRLNAAVELTDAMVEKGFGDRTALIGQGRARTYSELTLWSNQLANALQREYGVRPGERVMIRSANNPAMVACWLAVTKVGAVAVNTMPMLRAKELQQVIDKASVTLVLCDARLLEELSTCVDVSGQAVRVVAFDGTASQEEALDRAALAQPGVFNALATSQDDVALLGFTSGTTGQPKATMHFHRDLLAVCDSYAKEVLQVQSTDVFVGSPPLAFTFGLGGLTLFPLRYGACAVLLENASPPNLIDIIQRYKATICFTSPTAYRAMLAAMDTGVDLSSLRVAVSAGETLPAPTYNEWLAKTGKPMLDGIGSTEMLHIFISNRLNDSKPGCTGKPVTGYEAKILSKDGQEAPIGQPGALAVRGLTGCRYLDDPRQAKYVQNGWNITGDTFYQDDQGYFYFVARNDDMIISGGYNISGPEVEAALMSHEAVAECAVVASPDVARGSLVCAHVVLRKGWAESDATTKVLQEHVKATIAPYKYPRRIVFTAALPKTATGKIQRFVLRQLEAKS
;
A
#
# COMPACT_ATOMS: atom_id res chain seq x y z
N MET A 1 -16.65 -6.62 28.64
CA MET A 1 -17.30 -6.18 27.39
C MET A 1 -16.75 -4.81 27.05
N LYS A 2 -15.91 -4.66 26.01
CA LYS A 2 -15.46 -3.35 25.56
C LYS A 2 -16.66 -2.68 24.88
N ASN A 3 -17.05 -1.50 25.33
CA ASN A 3 -18.15 -0.73 24.72
C ASN A 3 -17.77 -0.35 23.29
N HIS A 4 -18.35 -1.01 22.32
CA HIS A 4 -18.28 -0.61 20.91
C HIS A 4 -19.31 0.48 20.68
N THR A 5 -18.89 1.73 20.78
CA THR A 5 -19.76 2.88 20.55
C THR A 5 -19.99 3.05 19.06
N GLN A 6 -21.22 3.20 18.65
CA GLN A 6 -21.55 3.61 17.27
C GLN A 6 -20.94 5.01 17.06
N LEU A 7 -20.09 5.16 16.05
CA LEU A 7 -19.35 6.40 15.83
C LEU A 7 -20.34 7.51 15.42
N THR A 8 -20.42 8.55 16.23
CA THR A 8 -21.11 9.79 15.83
C THR A 8 -20.08 10.69 15.16
N LEU A 9 -20.31 11.00 13.88
CA LEU A 9 -19.43 11.88 13.13
C LEU A 9 -19.49 13.31 13.64
N GLY A 10 -18.33 13.95 13.77
CA GLY A 10 -18.23 15.37 14.05
C GLY A 10 -18.89 16.26 12.97
N ILE A 11 -19.15 17.52 13.32
CA ILE A 11 -19.64 18.52 12.35
C ILE A 11 -18.58 18.76 11.30
N SER A 12 -18.90 18.49 10.02
CA SER A 12 -18.00 18.67 8.90
C SER A 12 -17.66 20.16 8.67
N ALA A 13 -16.40 20.41 8.28
CA ALA A 13 -15.96 21.70 7.79
C ALA A 13 -15.96 21.78 6.25
N HIS A 14 -16.32 20.71 5.56
CA HIS A 14 -16.40 20.69 4.11
C HIS A 14 -17.56 21.52 3.58
N ALA A 15 -17.26 22.40 2.62
CA ALA A 15 -18.26 23.14 1.86
C ALA A 15 -18.90 22.26 0.76
N ASP A 16 -18.10 21.37 0.17
CA ASP A 16 -18.59 20.34 -0.76
C ASP A 16 -18.90 19.05 0.03
N GLU A 17 -20.18 18.73 0.14
CA GLU A 17 -20.66 17.58 0.90
C GLU A 17 -20.63 16.25 0.12
N PHE A 18 -20.08 16.20 -1.10
CA PHE A 18 -20.09 15.01 -1.94
C PHE A 18 -19.60 13.77 -1.17
N ASN A 19 -18.46 13.85 -0.50
CA ASN A 19 -17.92 12.71 0.22
C ASN A 19 -18.81 12.28 1.38
N ARG A 20 -19.37 13.24 2.12
CA ARG A 20 -20.25 12.98 3.28
C ARG A 20 -21.56 12.31 2.86
N ARG A 21 -22.15 12.74 1.74
CA ARG A 21 -23.39 12.18 1.20
C ARG A 21 -23.22 10.78 0.64
N ASN A 22 -22.03 10.45 0.19
CA ASN A 22 -21.68 9.16 -0.42
C ASN A 22 -20.99 8.18 0.56
N LEU A 23 -20.96 8.49 1.86
CA LEU A 23 -20.58 7.53 2.88
C LEU A 23 -21.56 6.36 2.91
N PRO A 24 -21.10 5.12 3.13
CA PRO A 24 -22.02 4.01 3.32
C PRO A 24 -22.93 4.25 4.52
N PRO A 25 -24.14 3.65 4.53
CA PRO A 25 -25.02 3.71 5.69
C PRO A 25 -24.32 3.24 6.97
N PRO A 26 -24.55 3.88 8.13
CA PRO A 26 -23.88 3.53 9.39
C PRO A 26 -23.96 2.05 9.79
N ALA A 27 -25.06 1.37 9.43
CA ALA A 27 -25.23 -0.06 9.66
C ALA A 27 -24.22 -0.94 8.91
N LEU A 28 -23.60 -0.41 7.85
CA LEU A 28 -22.56 -1.08 7.05
C LEU A 28 -21.14 -0.60 7.40
N TRP A 29 -20.96 0.11 8.51
CA TRP A 29 -19.65 0.55 8.95
C TRP A 29 -18.95 -0.53 9.76
N PRO A 30 -17.60 -0.60 9.67
CA PRO A 30 -16.84 -1.41 10.60
C PRO A 30 -16.97 -0.85 12.02
N GLN A 31 -16.86 -1.73 13.00
CA GLN A 31 -16.71 -1.31 14.39
C GLN A 31 -15.29 -0.82 14.61
N PHE A 32 -15.16 0.38 15.18
CA PHE A 32 -13.88 0.96 15.53
C PHE A 32 -13.49 0.59 16.96
N THR A 33 -12.20 0.40 17.17
CA THR A 33 -11.62 0.13 18.49
C THR A 33 -10.99 1.40 19.05
N SER A 34 -10.79 1.42 20.37
CA SER A 34 -9.96 2.40 21.04
C SER A 34 -8.63 1.73 21.40
N GLY A 35 -7.55 2.14 20.82
CA GLY A 35 -6.23 1.53 21.09
C GLY A 35 -5.10 2.53 21.11
N ILE A 36 -5.42 3.77 20.77
CA ILE A 36 -4.53 4.93 20.79
C ILE A 36 -5.23 6.10 21.48
N GLU A 37 -4.49 7.15 21.77
CA GLU A 37 -5.04 8.40 22.31
C GLU A 37 -6.06 9.01 21.32
N ALA A 38 -7.14 9.58 21.88
CA ALA A 38 -8.18 10.21 21.08
C ALA A 38 -7.68 11.51 20.45
N TYR A 39 -8.05 11.74 19.20
CA TYR A 39 -7.76 13.00 18.50
C TYR A 39 -8.77 14.10 18.88
N PRO A 40 -8.39 15.38 18.77
CA PRO A 40 -9.31 16.49 18.94
C PRO A 40 -10.37 16.50 17.84
N ASP A 41 -11.56 17.05 18.12
CA ASP A 41 -12.66 17.15 17.16
C ASP A 41 -12.27 17.92 15.90
N ARG A 42 -11.41 18.92 16.02
CA ARG A 42 -10.82 19.69 14.93
C ARG A 42 -9.39 19.25 14.70
N LEU A 43 -9.17 18.66 13.54
CA LEU A 43 -7.91 18.02 13.19
C LEU A 43 -7.64 18.14 11.70
N ASN A 44 -6.54 18.78 11.31
CA ASN A 44 -6.03 18.73 9.95
C ASN A 44 -4.73 17.92 9.91
N ALA A 45 -4.75 16.76 9.25
CA ALA A 45 -3.61 15.86 9.24
C ALA A 45 -2.34 16.48 8.65
N ALA A 46 -2.46 17.38 7.65
CA ALA A 46 -1.29 18.03 7.07
C ALA A 46 -0.63 19.00 8.05
N VAL A 47 -1.40 19.71 8.88
CA VAL A 47 -0.88 20.56 9.96
C VAL A 47 -0.08 19.73 10.95
N GLU A 48 -0.58 18.57 11.37
CA GLU A 48 0.11 17.66 12.28
C GLU A 48 1.43 17.10 11.74
N LEU A 49 1.55 17.03 10.40
CA LEU A 49 2.74 16.51 9.71
C LEU A 49 3.74 17.60 9.29
N THR A 50 3.39 18.87 9.39
CA THR A 50 4.22 20.01 8.95
C THR A 50 4.30 21.09 10.01
N ASP A 51 3.30 21.95 10.13
CA ASP A 51 3.31 23.13 11.01
C ASP A 51 3.59 22.73 12.47
N ALA A 52 2.88 21.74 12.98
CA ALA A 52 3.08 21.21 14.33
C ALA A 52 4.49 20.62 14.53
N MET A 53 5.12 20.09 13.47
CA MET A 53 6.49 19.58 13.56
C MET A 53 7.51 20.73 13.64
N VAL A 54 7.28 21.82 12.92
CA VAL A 54 8.10 23.04 13.06
C VAL A 54 7.96 23.62 14.47
N GLU A 55 6.75 23.71 15.01
CA GLU A 55 6.48 24.16 16.39
C GLU A 55 7.16 23.29 17.45
N LYS A 56 7.25 21.98 17.21
CA LYS A 56 7.99 21.00 18.06
C LYS A 56 9.53 21.12 17.95
N GLY A 57 10.04 22.05 17.14
CA GLY A 57 11.47 22.28 16.98
C GLY A 57 12.16 21.43 15.92
N PHE A 58 11.42 20.76 15.02
CA PHE A 58 11.98 19.99 13.92
C PHE A 58 12.22 20.81 12.65
N GLY A 59 11.99 22.12 12.67
CA GLY A 59 12.02 23.01 11.50
C GLY A 59 13.24 22.86 10.61
N ASP A 60 14.44 22.80 11.19
CA ASP A 60 15.73 22.73 10.48
C ASP A 60 16.13 21.31 10.07
N ARG A 61 15.38 20.30 10.50
CA ARG A 61 15.65 18.90 10.13
C ARG A 61 15.20 18.62 8.69
N THR A 62 15.95 17.77 8.01
CA THR A 62 15.56 17.29 6.68
C THR A 62 14.29 16.43 6.79
N ALA A 63 13.23 16.85 6.08
CA ALA A 63 11.97 16.11 5.96
C ALA A 63 11.99 15.20 4.73
N LEU A 64 12.40 15.73 3.58
CA LEU A 64 12.38 15.01 2.30
C LEU A 64 13.70 15.19 1.55
N ILE A 65 14.13 14.13 0.88
CA ILE A 65 15.20 14.15 -0.12
C ILE A 65 14.64 13.57 -1.42
N GLY A 66 14.81 14.27 -2.52
CA GLY A 66 14.45 13.78 -3.84
C GLY A 66 15.21 14.53 -4.92
N GLN A 67 15.56 13.84 -6.01
CA GLN A 67 16.27 14.42 -7.15
C GLN A 67 17.55 15.19 -6.77
N GLY A 68 18.27 14.67 -5.76
CA GLY A 68 19.53 15.27 -5.29
C GLY A 68 19.36 16.50 -4.39
N ARG A 69 18.15 16.93 -4.08
CA ARG A 69 17.84 18.08 -3.21
C ARG A 69 17.19 17.63 -1.90
N ALA A 70 17.73 18.14 -0.78
CA ALA A 70 17.10 18.03 0.53
C ALA A 70 16.17 19.22 0.78
N ARG A 71 15.09 18.97 1.53
CA ARG A 71 14.16 20.00 2.02
C ARG A 71 13.92 19.78 3.51
N THR A 72 14.03 20.85 4.28
CA THR A 72 13.74 20.83 5.72
C THR A 72 12.23 20.85 5.98
N TYR A 73 11.82 20.58 7.23
CA TYR A 73 10.42 20.72 7.65
C TYR A 73 9.91 22.16 7.45
N SER A 74 10.73 23.18 7.77
CA SER A 74 10.38 24.59 7.52
C SER A 74 10.17 24.88 6.03
N GLU A 75 11.07 24.39 5.15
CA GLU A 75 10.93 24.55 3.71
C GLU A 75 9.72 23.81 3.14
N LEU A 76 9.42 22.61 3.64
CA LEU A 76 8.25 21.83 3.23
C LEU A 76 6.94 22.50 3.70
N THR A 77 6.93 23.02 4.92
CA THR A 77 5.79 23.78 5.46
C THR A 77 5.54 25.05 4.64
N LEU A 78 6.59 25.84 4.36
CA LEU A 78 6.52 27.02 3.51
C LEU A 78 5.94 26.68 2.12
N TRP A 79 6.50 25.66 1.47
CA TRP A 79 6.09 25.25 0.14
C TRP A 79 4.64 24.78 0.10
N SER A 80 4.24 23.92 1.04
CA SER A 80 2.85 23.45 1.14
C SER A 80 1.86 24.58 1.46
N ASN A 81 2.26 25.59 2.24
CA ASN A 81 1.46 26.79 2.51
C ASN A 81 1.26 27.66 1.27
N GLN A 82 2.34 27.89 0.51
CA GLN A 82 2.28 28.63 -0.76
C GLN A 82 1.38 27.93 -1.78
N LEU A 83 1.52 26.61 -1.92
CA LEU A 83 0.64 25.79 -2.76
C LEU A 83 -0.82 25.87 -2.29
N ALA A 84 -1.09 25.76 -0.99
CA ALA A 84 -2.43 25.85 -0.44
C ALA A 84 -3.09 27.22 -0.72
N ASN A 85 -2.31 28.31 -0.58
CA ASN A 85 -2.77 29.66 -0.96
C ASN A 85 -3.11 29.74 -2.46
N ALA A 86 -2.26 29.18 -3.34
CA ALA A 86 -2.51 29.16 -4.78
C ALA A 86 -3.77 28.34 -5.10
N LEU A 87 -3.92 27.16 -4.53
CA LEU A 87 -5.10 26.30 -4.72
C LEU A 87 -6.39 27.03 -4.34
N GLN A 88 -6.39 27.72 -3.21
CA GLN A 88 -7.58 28.43 -2.73
C GLN A 88 -7.86 29.71 -3.53
N ARG A 89 -6.83 30.57 -3.75
CA ARG A 89 -7.03 31.93 -4.29
C ARG A 89 -7.07 31.99 -5.81
N GLU A 90 -6.22 31.20 -6.49
CA GLU A 90 -6.12 31.25 -7.96
C GLU A 90 -6.92 30.14 -8.62
N TYR A 91 -6.91 28.95 -8.02
CA TYR A 91 -7.62 27.80 -8.60
C TYR A 91 -9.02 27.60 -8.01
N GLY A 92 -9.37 28.31 -6.93
CA GLY A 92 -10.72 28.30 -6.36
C GLY A 92 -11.11 27.00 -5.68
N VAL A 93 -10.13 26.20 -5.24
CA VAL A 93 -10.36 24.90 -4.56
C VAL A 93 -11.05 25.16 -3.22
N ARG A 94 -12.18 24.48 -3.01
CA ARG A 94 -12.98 24.58 -1.79
C ARG A 94 -12.85 23.32 -0.93
N PRO A 95 -13.07 23.45 0.38
CA PRO A 95 -13.09 22.30 1.28
C PRO A 95 -14.07 21.22 0.83
N GLY A 96 -13.62 19.96 0.84
CA GLY A 96 -14.39 18.80 0.43
C GLY A 96 -14.32 18.47 -1.07
N GLU A 97 -13.80 19.36 -1.94
CA GLU A 97 -13.59 19.07 -3.36
C GLU A 97 -12.49 18.03 -3.56
N ARG A 98 -12.61 17.22 -4.62
CA ARG A 98 -11.67 16.14 -4.94
C ARG A 98 -10.61 16.65 -5.89
N VAL A 99 -9.38 16.68 -5.41
CA VAL A 99 -8.21 17.10 -6.19
C VAL A 99 -7.36 15.87 -6.51
N MET A 100 -7.29 15.52 -7.79
CA MET A 100 -6.41 14.45 -8.24
C MET A 100 -4.96 14.94 -8.28
N ILE A 101 -4.03 14.11 -7.80
CA ILE A 101 -2.59 14.36 -7.88
C ILE A 101 -1.95 13.23 -8.68
N ARG A 102 -1.39 13.55 -9.84
CA ARG A 102 -0.75 12.62 -10.76
C ARG A 102 0.75 12.88 -10.82
N SER A 103 1.53 11.99 -10.22
CA SER A 103 2.99 12.13 -10.16
C SER A 103 3.70 10.81 -9.87
N ALA A 104 5.01 10.79 -10.10
CA ALA A 104 5.93 9.80 -9.54
C ALA A 104 6.25 10.13 -8.07
N ASN A 105 7.06 9.27 -7.42
CA ASN A 105 7.50 9.47 -6.03
C ASN A 105 8.54 10.60 -5.95
N ASN A 106 8.10 11.83 -5.80
CA ASN A 106 8.97 12.99 -5.66
C ASN A 106 8.46 13.98 -4.59
N PRO A 107 9.29 14.92 -4.12
CA PRO A 107 8.89 15.90 -3.10
C PRO A 107 7.72 16.79 -3.51
N ALA A 108 7.56 17.11 -4.81
CA ALA A 108 6.46 17.93 -5.30
C ALA A 108 5.10 17.25 -5.09
N MET A 109 5.02 15.93 -5.31
CA MET A 109 3.82 15.15 -5.01
C MET A 109 3.42 15.26 -3.53
N VAL A 110 4.39 15.16 -2.62
CA VAL A 110 4.14 15.29 -1.18
C VAL A 110 3.67 16.69 -0.84
N ALA A 111 4.31 17.74 -1.38
CA ALA A 111 3.93 19.13 -1.15
C ALA A 111 2.52 19.44 -1.67
N CYS A 112 2.15 18.94 -2.86
CA CYS A 112 0.80 19.04 -3.40
C CYS A 112 -0.22 18.32 -2.51
N TRP A 113 0.09 17.10 -2.05
CA TRP A 113 -0.79 16.34 -1.15
C TRP A 113 -1.04 17.07 0.17
N LEU A 114 0.02 17.62 0.79
CA LEU A 114 -0.08 18.43 2.00
C LEU A 114 -0.91 19.70 1.77
N ALA A 115 -0.72 20.39 0.65
CA ALA A 115 -1.46 21.59 0.30
C ALA A 115 -2.96 21.31 0.13
N VAL A 116 -3.32 20.27 -0.62
CA VAL A 116 -4.70 19.82 -0.80
C VAL A 116 -5.35 19.53 0.55
N THR A 117 -4.63 18.82 1.43
CA THR A 117 -5.11 18.48 2.76
C THR A 117 -5.25 19.70 3.67
N LYS A 118 -4.33 20.69 3.59
CA LYS A 118 -4.40 21.96 4.36
C LYS A 118 -5.63 22.80 3.98
N VAL A 119 -5.98 22.85 2.69
CA VAL A 119 -7.20 23.52 2.21
C VAL A 119 -8.47 22.83 2.71
N GLY A 120 -8.37 21.58 3.17
CA GLY A 120 -9.52 20.73 3.52
C GLY A 120 -10.18 20.08 2.30
N ALA A 121 -9.48 20.04 1.16
CA ALA A 121 -9.89 19.28 0.00
C ALA A 121 -9.46 17.80 0.15
N VAL A 122 -10.02 16.94 -0.68
CA VAL A 122 -9.82 15.49 -0.61
C VAL A 122 -8.82 15.06 -1.68
N ALA A 123 -7.70 14.48 -1.26
CA ALA A 123 -6.68 14.02 -2.17
C ALA A 123 -7.08 12.71 -2.88
N VAL A 124 -6.82 12.65 -4.20
CA VAL A 124 -7.01 11.47 -5.05
C VAL A 124 -5.69 11.19 -5.76
N ASN A 125 -4.86 10.35 -5.17
CA ASN A 125 -3.52 10.12 -5.70
C ASN A 125 -3.54 9.09 -6.84
N THR A 126 -2.81 9.39 -7.92
CA THR A 126 -2.65 8.48 -9.07
C THR A 126 -1.18 8.39 -9.50
N MET A 127 -0.79 7.20 -9.96
CA MET A 127 0.58 6.94 -10.37
C MET A 127 0.80 7.17 -11.88
N PRO A 128 2.06 7.36 -12.33
CA PRO A 128 2.39 7.65 -13.74
C PRO A 128 1.89 6.62 -14.76
N MET A 129 1.75 5.36 -14.35
CA MET A 129 1.48 4.26 -15.27
C MET A 129 -0.01 4.11 -15.65
N LEU A 130 -0.92 4.83 -14.98
CA LEU A 130 -2.33 4.82 -15.37
C LEU A 130 -2.51 5.50 -16.73
N ARG A 131 -3.31 4.86 -17.59
CA ARG A 131 -3.66 5.38 -18.91
C ARG A 131 -4.95 6.19 -18.86
N ALA A 132 -5.24 6.91 -19.93
CA ALA A 132 -6.41 7.79 -20.04
C ALA A 132 -7.72 7.11 -19.60
N LYS A 133 -7.96 5.86 -20.02
CA LYS A 133 -9.16 5.10 -19.62
C LYS A 133 -9.27 4.89 -18.11
N GLU A 134 -8.17 4.55 -17.46
CA GLU A 134 -8.15 4.31 -16.00
C GLU A 134 -8.26 5.64 -15.23
N LEU A 135 -7.62 6.69 -15.74
CA LEU A 135 -7.74 8.05 -15.19
C LEU A 135 -9.18 8.55 -15.30
N GLN A 136 -9.85 8.34 -16.46
CA GLN A 136 -11.25 8.68 -16.63
C GLN A 136 -12.14 7.99 -15.59
N GLN A 137 -11.93 6.68 -15.34
CA GLN A 137 -12.69 5.96 -14.32
C GLN A 137 -12.50 6.53 -12.90
N VAL A 138 -11.30 7.01 -12.57
CA VAL A 138 -11.03 7.66 -11.29
C VAL A 138 -11.70 9.03 -11.23
N ILE A 139 -11.62 9.83 -12.32
CA ILE A 139 -12.25 11.15 -12.43
C ILE A 139 -13.77 11.02 -12.24
N ASP A 140 -14.39 10.08 -12.95
CA ASP A 140 -15.84 9.85 -12.87
C ASP A 140 -16.26 9.42 -11.46
N LYS A 141 -15.60 8.39 -10.92
CA LYS A 141 -15.96 7.83 -9.62
C LYS A 141 -15.81 8.82 -8.48
N ALA A 142 -14.74 9.62 -8.49
CA ALA A 142 -14.47 10.61 -7.46
C ALA A 142 -15.11 11.97 -7.75
N SER A 143 -15.71 12.19 -8.91
CA SER A 143 -16.17 13.52 -9.36
C SER A 143 -15.06 14.57 -9.16
N VAL A 144 -13.89 14.29 -9.75
CA VAL A 144 -12.69 15.14 -9.62
C VAL A 144 -12.97 16.54 -10.20
N THR A 145 -12.63 17.59 -9.44
CA THR A 145 -12.84 19.00 -9.83
C THR A 145 -11.59 19.67 -10.38
N LEU A 146 -10.42 19.16 -9.99
CA LEU A 146 -9.11 19.66 -10.41
C LEU A 146 -8.09 18.53 -10.43
N VAL A 147 -7.21 18.54 -11.44
CA VAL A 147 -6.06 17.64 -11.50
C VAL A 147 -4.78 18.45 -11.38
N LEU A 148 -3.95 18.14 -10.38
CA LEU A 148 -2.57 18.57 -10.29
C LEU A 148 -1.69 17.49 -10.93
N CYS A 149 -1.00 17.82 -12.01
CA CYS A 149 -0.25 16.87 -12.80
C CYS A 149 1.20 17.25 -12.94
N ASP A 150 2.11 16.33 -12.68
CA ASP A 150 3.49 16.46 -13.13
C ASP A 150 3.52 16.72 -14.64
N ALA A 151 4.17 17.79 -15.06
CA ALA A 151 4.17 18.25 -16.46
C ALA A 151 4.62 17.16 -17.45
N ARG A 152 5.43 16.20 -16.99
CA ARG A 152 5.89 15.07 -17.78
C ARG A 152 4.81 14.01 -18.07
N LEU A 153 3.63 14.12 -17.41
CA LEU A 153 2.56 13.09 -17.43
C LEU A 153 1.24 13.61 -17.99
N LEU A 154 1.22 14.77 -18.64
CA LEU A 154 0.02 15.45 -19.15
C LEU A 154 -0.69 14.70 -20.28
N GLU A 155 0.05 13.96 -21.09
CA GLU A 155 -0.46 13.33 -22.34
C GLU A 155 -1.73 12.51 -22.10
N GLU A 156 -1.73 11.64 -21.10
CA GLU A 156 -2.85 10.74 -20.80
C GLU A 156 -4.13 11.47 -20.28
N LEU A 157 -4.00 12.73 -19.87
CA LEU A 157 -5.14 13.55 -19.43
C LEU A 157 -5.80 14.34 -20.56
N SER A 158 -5.17 14.43 -21.74
CA SER A 158 -5.63 15.25 -22.86
C SER A 158 -7.02 14.89 -23.39
N THR A 159 -7.45 13.65 -23.19
CA THR A 159 -8.77 13.14 -23.61
C THR A 159 -9.74 12.96 -22.45
N CYS A 160 -9.34 13.24 -21.22
CA CYS A 160 -10.19 13.07 -20.05
C CYS A 160 -11.18 14.23 -19.92
N VAL A 161 -12.40 13.91 -19.51
CA VAL A 161 -13.48 14.86 -19.25
C VAL A 161 -13.97 14.79 -17.81
N ASP A 162 -14.52 15.88 -17.32
CA ASP A 162 -15.18 15.93 -16.02
C ASP A 162 -16.63 15.38 -16.09
N VAL A 163 -17.32 15.39 -14.96
CA VAL A 163 -18.71 14.90 -14.86
C VAL A 163 -19.73 15.70 -15.70
N SER A 164 -19.37 16.88 -16.21
CA SER A 164 -20.19 17.68 -17.13
C SER A 164 -19.92 17.38 -18.60
N GLY A 165 -18.93 16.51 -18.88
CA GLY A 165 -18.47 16.19 -20.23
C GLY A 165 -17.54 17.24 -20.84
N GLN A 166 -17.05 18.20 -20.05
CA GLN A 166 -16.04 19.17 -20.46
C GLN A 166 -14.64 18.62 -20.19
N ALA A 167 -13.61 19.18 -20.86
CA ALA A 167 -12.22 18.83 -20.58
C ALA A 167 -11.92 19.04 -19.10
N VAL A 168 -11.37 18.01 -18.42
CA VAL A 168 -11.04 18.11 -16.99
C VAL A 168 -10.02 19.22 -16.77
N ARG A 169 -10.22 20.01 -15.72
CA ARG A 169 -9.30 21.11 -15.38
C ARG A 169 -7.98 20.55 -14.87
N VAL A 170 -6.89 20.82 -15.58
CA VAL A 170 -5.53 20.35 -15.24
C VAL A 170 -4.62 21.54 -14.99
N VAL A 171 -3.84 21.46 -13.91
CA VAL A 171 -2.78 22.42 -13.59
C VAL A 171 -1.46 21.66 -13.45
N ALA A 172 -0.49 22.01 -14.29
CA ALA A 172 0.82 21.38 -14.28
C ALA A 172 1.69 21.90 -13.13
N PHE A 173 2.45 21.01 -12.52
CA PHE A 173 3.56 21.32 -11.63
C PHE A 173 4.82 20.62 -12.10
N ASP A 174 5.97 21.13 -11.68
CA ASP A 174 7.25 20.53 -12.01
C ASP A 174 7.60 19.43 -11.00
N GLY A 175 7.53 18.19 -11.46
CA GLY A 175 8.00 17.04 -10.70
C GLY A 175 9.52 16.98 -10.53
N THR A 176 10.26 17.88 -11.20
CA THR A 176 11.71 18.06 -11.05
C THR A 176 12.01 19.18 -10.02
N ALA A 177 13.22 19.67 -9.94
CA ALA A 177 13.58 20.71 -8.98
C ALA A 177 13.50 22.12 -9.53
N SER A 178 13.12 22.35 -10.81
CA SER A 178 13.17 23.67 -11.46
C SER A 178 12.03 24.60 -11.04
N GLN A 179 10.87 24.05 -10.67
CA GLN A 179 9.70 24.82 -10.23
C GLN A 179 9.20 25.86 -11.24
N GLU A 180 9.19 25.52 -12.53
CA GLU A 180 8.87 26.48 -13.62
C GLU A 180 7.46 26.33 -14.17
N GLU A 181 6.67 25.34 -13.72
CA GLU A 181 5.32 25.10 -14.21
C GLU A 181 4.27 26.06 -13.63
N ALA A 182 3.04 25.98 -14.13
CA ALA A 182 1.97 26.92 -13.80
C ALA A 182 1.65 26.94 -12.30
N LEU A 183 1.56 25.78 -11.66
CA LEU A 183 1.28 25.68 -10.22
C LEU A 183 2.45 26.23 -9.39
N ASP A 184 3.69 25.95 -9.82
CA ASP A 184 4.89 26.40 -9.10
C ASP A 184 5.01 27.93 -9.13
N ARG A 185 4.82 28.56 -10.30
CA ARG A 185 4.81 30.02 -10.44
C ARG A 185 3.70 30.66 -9.61
N ALA A 186 2.50 30.06 -9.64
CA ALA A 186 1.38 30.52 -8.83
C ALA A 186 1.70 30.44 -7.34
N ALA A 187 2.30 29.34 -6.88
CA ALA A 187 2.68 29.13 -5.49
C ALA A 187 3.77 30.12 -5.02
N LEU A 188 4.82 30.34 -5.82
CA LEU A 188 5.91 31.27 -5.50
C LEU A 188 5.42 32.72 -5.34
N ALA A 189 4.32 33.08 -5.99
CA ALA A 189 3.70 34.42 -5.85
C ALA A 189 2.86 34.55 -4.56
N GLN A 190 2.64 33.47 -3.81
CA GLN A 190 1.78 33.47 -2.62
C GLN A 190 2.55 33.67 -1.32
N PRO A 191 1.86 34.18 -0.27
CA PRO A 191 2.40 34.21 1.09
C PRO A 191 2.84 32.83 1.59
N GLY A 192 3.91 32.79 2.38
CA GLY A 192 4.41 31.58 3.02
C GLY A 192 3.60 31.11 4.24
N VAL A 193 2.63 31.91 4.68
CA VAL A 193 1.71 31.57 5.78
C VAL A 193 0.34 31.22 5.20
N PHE A 194 -0.23 30.13 5.67
CA PHE A 194 -1.57 29.68 5.31
C PHE A 194 -2.34 29.27 6.57
N ASN A 195 -3.54 29.81 6.75
CA ASN A 195 -4.42 29.38 7.84
C ASN A 195 -5.16 28.11 7.38
N ALA A 196 -4.58 26.96 7.69
CA ALA A 196 -5.18 25.67 7.32
C ALA A 196 -6.58 25.52 7.91
N LEU A 197 -7.48 24.92 7.14
CA LEU A 197 -8.84 24.69 7.60
C LEU A 197 -8.83 23.77 8.83
N ALA A 198 -9.52 24.18 9.88
CA ALA A 198 -9.79 23.33 11.04
C ALA A 198 -10.87 22.29 10.69
N THR A 199 -10.48 21.27 9.91
CA THR A 199 -11.36 20.18 9.49
C THR A 199 -11.89 19.40 10.70
N SER A 200 -13.02 18.72 10.54
CA SER A 200 -13.38 17.67 11.50
C SER A 200 -12.38 16.52 11.39
N GLN A 201 -12.06 15.87 12.51
CA GLN A 201 -11.28 14.63 12.47
C GLN A 201 -11.92 13.56 11.57
N ASP A 202 -13.24 13.66 11.36
CA ASP A 202 -14.08 12.77 10.55
C ASP A 202 -14.38 13.32 9.14
N ASP A 203 -13.74 14.41 8.73
CA ASP A 203 -13.79 14.83 7.34
C ASP A 203 -12.89 13.92 6.49
N VAL A 204 -13.34 13.60 5.27
CA VAL A 204 -12.59 12.76 4.34
C VAL A 204 -11.38 13.55 3.82
N ALA A 205 -10.18 13.01 4.00
CA ALA A 205 -8.93 13.64 3.54
C ALA A 205 -8.32 12.93 2.32
N LEU A 206 -8.66 11.64 2.12
CA LEU A 206 -8.08 10.81 1.08
C LEU A 206 -9.11 9.85 0.49
N LEU A 207 -9.12 9.72 -0.83
CA LEU A 207 -9.75 8.61 -1.54
C LEU A 207 -8.66 7.64 -2.03
N GLY A 208 -8.58 6.48 -1.41
CA GLY A 208 -7.69 5.41 -1.81
C GLY A 208 -8.32 4.52 -2.87
N PHE A 209 -7.77 4.51 -4.09
CA PHE A 209 -8.28 3.69 -5.18
C PHE A 209 -7.61 2.32 -5.23
N THR A 210 -8.42 1.28 -5.51
CA THR A 210 -7.95 -0.08 -5.80
C THR A 210 -8.55 -0.58 -7.10
N SER A 211 -7.76 -1.36 -7.85
CA SER A 211 -8.27 -2.12 -8.99
C SER A 211 -9.18 -3.23 -8.47
N GLY A 212 -10.48 -3.12 -8.72
CA GLY A 212 -11.42 -4.21 -8.44
C GLY A 212 -11.15 -5.42 -9.36
N THR A 213 -11.33 -6.64 -8.84
CA THR A 213 -11.28 -7.89 -9.64
C THR A 213 -12.32 -7.90 -10.77
N THR A 214 -13.32 -7.02 -10.71
CA THR A 214 -14.39 -6.85 -11.71
C THR A 214 -14.06 -5.80 -12.79
N GLY A 215 -12.85 -5.21 -12.78
CA GLY A 215 -12.43 -4.18 -13.74
C GLY A 215 -12.92 -2.76 -13.42
N GLN A 216 -13.83 -2.59 -12.44
CA GLN A 216 -14.28 -1.28 -11.98
C GLN A 216 -13.53 -0.87 -10.70
N PRO A 217 -12.89 0.32 -10.66
CA PRO A 217 -12.15 0.74 -9.49
C PRO A 217 -13.08 0.97 -8.29
N LYS A 218 -12.56 0.69 -7.10
CA LYS A 218 -13.18 1.01 -5.82
C LYS A 218 -12.42 2.17 -5.19
N ALA A 219 -13.12 3.09 -4.55
CA ALA A 219 -12.52 4.16 -3.78
C ALA A 219 -12.89 4.00 -2.30
N THR A 220 -11.90 3.95 -1.42
CA THR A 220 -12.09 3.93 0.03
C THR A 220 -11.88 5.32 0.59
N MET A 221 -12.82 5.79 1.40
CA MET A 221 -12.77 7.10 2.06
C MET A 221 -12.01 7.00 3.38
N HIS A 222 -10.96 7.79 3.54
CA HIS A 222 -10.18 7.89 4.78
C HIS A 222 -10.30 9.28 5.38
N PHE A 223 -10.53 9.33 6.67
CA PHE A 223 -10.67 10.54 7.46
C PHE A 223 -9.31 11.12 7.87
N HIS A 224 -9.26 12.38 8.27
CA HIS A 224 -8.04 13.00 8.80
C HIS A 224 -7.44 12.20 9.95
N ARG A 225 -8.27 11.72 10.90
CA ARG A 225 -7.81 10.89 12.01
C ARG A 225 -7.23 9.55 11.57
N ASP A 226 -7.76 8.95 10.49
CA ASP A 226 -7.26 7.65 10.00
C ASP A 226 -5.79 7.75 9.57
N LEU A 227 -5.42 8.89 8.94
CA LEU A 227 -4.06 9.15 8.48
C LEU A 227 -3.05 9.19 9.65
N LEU A 228 -3.46 9.74 10.80
CA LEU A 228 -2.62 9.78 11.98
C LEU A 228 -2.69 8.48 12.79
N ALA A 229 -3.84 7.80 12.80
CA ALA A 229 -4.03 6.56 13.54
C ALA A 229 -3.06 5.45 13.09
N VAL A 230 -2.79 5.34 11.78
CA VAL A 230 -1.80 4.36 11.29
C VAL A 230 -0.37 4.75 11.67
N CYS A 231 -0.09 6.05 11.86
CA CYS A 231 1.20 6.51 12.39
C CYS A 231 1.34 6.15 13.87
N ASP A 232 0.34 6.54 14.67
CA ASP A 232 0.38 6.40 16.13
C ASP A 232 0.18 4.93 16.59
N SER A 233 -0.14 4.04 15.67
CA SER A 233 -0.22 2.60 15.82
C SER A 233 1.01 1.89 15.23
N TYR A 234 1.05 1.67 13.91
CA TYR A 234 2.09 0.87 13.26
C TYR A 234 3.48 1.51 13.33
N ALA A 235 3.60 2.79 12.97
CA ALA A 235 4.91 3.43 12.96
C ALA A 235 5.48 3.61 14.38
N LYS A 236 4.63 3.96 15.35
CA LYS A 236 5.04 4.11 16.75
C LYS A 236 5.37 2.77 17.41
N GLU A 237 4.43 1.82 17.36
CA GLU A 237 4.48 0.62 18.18
C GLU A 237 5.27 -0.53 17.53
N VAL A 238 5.22 -0.65 16.20
CA VAL A 238 5.90 -1.74 15.47
C VAL A 238 7.26 -1.30 14.96
N LEU A 239 7.33 -0.17 14.24
CA LEU A 239 8.58 0.33 13.68
C LEU A 239 9.43 1.09 14.71
N GLN A 240 8.81 1.62 15.77
CA GLN A 240 9.46 2.44 16.81
C GLN A 240 10.25 3.58 16.16
N VAL A 241 9.56 4.34 15.30
CA VAL A 241 10.17 5.41 14.50
C VAL A 241 10.84 6.46 15.39
N GLN A 242 12.07 6.79 15.05
CA GLN A 242 12.85 7.85 15.68
C GLN A 242 13.01 9.02 14.72
N SER A 243 13.15 10.23 15.26
CA SER A 243 13.38 11.42 14.44
C SER A 243 14.71 11.40 13.66
N THR A 244 15.62 10.48 13.98
CA THR A 244 16.87 10.22 13.27
C THR A 244 16.73 9.22 12.14
N ASP A 245 15.56 8.59 11.98
CA ASP A 245 15.35 7.61 10.92
C ASP A 245 15.34 8.25 9.52
N VAL A 246 15.83 7.49 8.57
CA VAL A 246 15.80 7.81 7.14
C VAL A 246 15.05 6.68 6.43
N PHE A 247 13.90 7.03 5.87
CA PHE A 247 13.03 6.11 5.15
C PHE A 247 13.36 6.07 3.67
N VAL A 248 13.28 4.89 3.08
CA VAL A 248 13.40 4.67 1.63
C VAL A 248 12.46 3.55 1.22
N GLY A 249 12.05 3.54 -0.05
CA GLY A 249 11.22 2.44 -0.53
C GLY A 249 10.78 2.56 -1.98
N SER A 250 10.19 1.50 -2.48
CA SER A 250 9.66 1.43 -3.85
C SER A 250 8.15 1.65 -3.98
N PRO A 251 7.30 1.54 -2.94
CA PRO A 251 5.86 1.66 -3.14
C PRO A 251 5.50 3.06 -3.62
N PRO A 252 4.63 3.18 -4.66
CA PRO A 252 4.14 4.48 -5.12
C PRO A 252 3.39 5.24 -4.01
N LEU A 253 3.64 6.54 -3.90
CA LEU A 253 2.89 7.46 -3.01
C LEU A 253 1.40 7.52 -3.36
N ALA A 254 1.03 7.09 -4.56
CA ALA A 254 -0.35 6.95 -4.99
C ALA A 254 -1.11 5.85 -4.25
N PHE A 255 -0.41 4.91 -3.62
CA PHE A 255 -1.01 3.84 -2.82
C PHE A 255 -0.79 4.07 -1.34
N THR A 256 -1.70 3.57 -0.52
CA THR A 256 -1.68 3.75 0.93
C THR A 256 -0.42 3.19 1.58
N PHE A 257 0.14 2.09 1.06
CA PHE A 257 1.41 1.52 1.53
C PHE A 257 2.59 2.49 1.32
N GLY A 258 2.70 3.11 0.14
CA GLY A 258 3.72 4.13 -0.15
C GLY A 258 3.46 5.44 0.59
N LEU A 259 2.22 5.93 0.60
CA LEU A 259 1.84 7.15 1.32
C LEU A 259 2.15 7.04 2.81
N GLY A 260 1.78 5.93 3.45
CA GLY A 260 2.10 5.67 4.85
C GLY A 260 3.60 5.60 5.09
N GLY A 261 4.28 4.67 4.40
CA GLY A 261 5.69 4.37 4.64
C GLY A 261 6.67 5.48 4.26
N LEU A 262 6.35 6.31 3.25
CA LEU A 262 7.28 7.31 2.70
C LEU A 262 6.82 8.76 2.90
N THR A 263 5.65 8.99 3.52
CA THR A 263 5.15 10.34 3.81
C THR A 263 4.62 10.44 5.23
N LEU A 264 3.56 9.70 5.57
CA LEU A 264 2.89 9.86 6.88
C LEU A 264 3.82 9.52 8.04
N PHE A 265 4.47 8.36 7.99
CA PHE A 265 5.29 7.85 9.09
C PHE A 265 6.53 8.71 9.35
N PRO A 266 7.39 9.02 8.34
CA PRO A 266 8.52 9.88 8.61
C PRO A 266 8.10 11.27 9.07
N LEU A 267 7.11 11.89 8.42
CA LEU A 267 6.71 13.26 8.77
C LEU A 267 6.08 13.36 10.17
N ARG A 268 5.35 12.33 10.65
CA ARG A 268 4.74 12.33 11.99
C ARG A 268 5.77 12.37 13.12
N TYR A 269 7.00 11.86 12.87
CA TYR A 269 8.02 11.70 13.91
C TYR A 269 9.29 12.54 13.69
N GLY A 270 9.27 13.52 12.80
CA GLY A 270 10.43 14.37 12.53
C GLY A 270 11.58 13.66 11.82
N ALA A 271 11.29 12.53 11.17
CA ALA A 271 12.23 11.72 10.41
C ALA A 271 12.31 12.20 8.94
N CYS A 272 13.22 11.62 8.16
CA CYS A 272 13.45 11.94 6.76
C CYS A 272 12.95 10.83 5.84
N ALA A 273 12.40 11.17 4.66
CA ALA A 273 12.16 10.23 3.58
C ALA A 273 13.00 10.57 2.34
N VAL A 274 13.64 9.56 1.75
CA VAL A 274 14.30 9.65 0.45
C VAL A 274 13.36 9.09 -0.61
N LEU A 275 12.89 9.96 -1.51
CA LEU A 275 11.92 9.63 -2.54
C LEU A 275 12.60 9.32 -3.86
N LEU A 276 12.24 8.20 -4.46
CA LEU A 276 12.81 7.69 -5.71
C LEU A 276 11.72 7.53 -6.75
N GLU A 277 11.85 8.19 -7.90
CA GLU A 277 10.97 7.96 -9.05
C GLU A 277 11.23 6.59 -9.71
N ASN A 278 12.50 6.17 -9.71
CA ASN A 278 12.91 4.84 -10.15
C ASN A 278 13.55 4.08 -8.97
N ALA A 279 12.74 3.34 -8.25
CA ALA A 279 13.15 2.54 -7.10
C ALA A 279 13.46 1.08 -7.50
N SER A 280 14.28 0.90 -8.56
CA SER A 280 14.79 -0.43 -8.93
C SER A 280 15.65 -1.02 -7.78
N PRO A 281 15.79 -2.35 -7.67
CA PRO A 281 16.58 -2.97 -6.61
C PRO A 281 18.02 -2.45 -6.49
N PRO A 282 18.80 -2.27 -7.58
CA PRO A 282 20.12 -1.64 -7.49
C PRO A 282 20.07 -0.20 -6.97
N ASN A 283 19.08 0.61 -7.41
CA ASN A 283 18.92 1.98 -6.93
C ASN A 283 18.55 2.03 -5.45
N LEU A 284 17.72 1.10 -4.96
CA LEU A 284 17.39 1.00 -3.53
C LEU A 284 18.65 0.70 -2.69
N ILE A 285 19.50 -0.23 -3.15
CA ILE A 285 20.78 -0.55 -2.49
C ILE A 285 21.69 0.69 -2.45
N ASP A 286 21.89 1.36 -3.59
CA ASP A 286 22.72 2.59 -3.66
C ASP A 286 22.22 3.67 -2.70
N ILE A 287 20.92 3.92 -2.67
CA ILE A 287 20.32 4.95 -1.83
C ILE A 287 20.41 4.60 -0.34
N ILE A 288 20.22 3.32 0.03
CA ILE A 288 20.41 2.88 1.41
C ILE A 288 21.84 3.20 1.86
N GLN A 289 22.83 2.89 1.04
CA GLN A 289 24.23 3.16 1.35
C GLN A 289 24.54 4.66 1.39
N ARG A 290 24.09 5.40 0.37
CA ARG A 290 24.38 6.83 0.18
C ARG A 290 23.81 7.70 1.29
N TYR A 291 22.54 7.47 1.65
CA TYR A 291 21.84 8.29 2.65
C TYR A 291 21.76 7.62 4.03
N LYS A 292 22.43 6.47 4.19
CA LYS A 292 22.42 5.70 5.45
C LYS A 292 21.00 5.44 5.91
N ALA A 293 20.14 4.97 4.96
CA ALA A 293 18.74 4.70 5.27
C ALA A 293 18.61 3.65 6.37
N THR A 294 17.65 3.86 7.26
CA THR A 294 17.43 3.01 8.45
C THR A 294 16.21 2.13 8.31
N ILE A 295 15.23 2.53 7.50
CA ILE A 295 13.99 1.80 7.27
C ILE A 295 13.73 1.72 5.75
N CYS A 296 13.55 0.49 5.25
CA CYS A 296 13.23 0.26 3.84
C CYS A 296 11.85 -0.38 3.69
N PHE A 297 10.99 0.22 2.85
CA PHE A 297 9.66 -0.31 2.50
C PHE A 297 9.69 -0.85 1.08
N THR A 298 9.47 -2.15 0.89
CA THR A 298 9.30 -2.71 -0.46
C THR A 298 8.58 -4.07 -0.42
N SER A 299 8.40 -4.68 -1.60
CA SER A 299 7.75 -5.99 -1.72
C SER A 299 8.74 -7.15 -1.55
N PRO A 300 8.27 -8.37 -1.21
CA PRO A 300 9.08 -9.59 -1.21
C PRO A 300 9.84 -9.82 -2.51
N THR A 301 9.20 -9.56 -3.66
CA THR A 301 9.83 -9.66 -4.99
C THR A 301 11.00 -8.70 -5.13
N ALA A 302 10.87 -7.46 -4.67
CA ALA A 302 11.97 -6.49 -4.72
C ALA A 302 13.12 -6.88 -3.78
N TYR A 303 12.83 -7.39 -2.58
CA TYR A 303 13.87 -7.89 -1.67
C TYR A 303 14.66 -9.07 -2.28
N ARG A 304 13.99 -10.01 -2.96
CA ARG A 304 14.69 -11.07 -3.70
C ARG A 304 15.60 -10.52 -4.80
N ALA A 305 15.12 -9.54 -5.54
CA ALA A 305 15.92 -8.89 -6.57
C ALA A 305 17.11 -8.10 -5.98
N MET A 306 16.94 -7.46 -4.81
CA MET A 306 18.05 -6.86 -4.06
C MET A 306 19.07 -7.93 -3.64
N LEU A 307 18.62 -9.06 -3.07
CA LEU A 307 19.50 -10.17 -2.68
C LEU A 307 20.31 -10.70 -3.87
N ALA A 308 19.70 -10.80 -5.05
CA ALA A 308 20.37 -11.23 -6.28
C ALA A 308 21.35 -10.18 -6.83
N ALA A 309 21.12 -8.89 -6.55
CA ALA A 309 21.98 -7.77 -6.97
C ALA A 309 23.06 -7.39 -5.95
N MET A 310 23.06 -7.99 -4.76
CA MET A 310 24.06 -7.73 -3.74
C MET A 310 25.38 -8.43 -4.07
N ASP A 311 26.38 -7.63 -4.39
CA ASP A 311 27.77 -8.07 -4.52
C ASP A 311 28.51 -8.02 -3.18
N THR A 312 29.74 -8.58 -3.16
CA THR A 312 30.67 -8.44 -2.02
C THR A 312 31.05 -6.97 -1.86
N GLY A 313 30.69 -6.36 -0.73
CA GLY A 313 30.98 -4.96 -0.42
C GLY A 313 29.76 -4.05 -0.30
N VAL A 314 28.54 -4.55 -0.55
CA VAL A 314 27.31 -3.81 -0.23
C VAL A 314 27.18 -3.62 1.29
N ASP A 315 27.16 -2.36 1.72
CA ASP A 315 27.01 -1.99 3.14
C ASP A 315 25.56 -1.57 3.44
N LEU A 316 24.79 -2.44 4.07
CA LEU A 316 23.45 -2.16 4.60
C LEU A 316 23.45 -2.02 6.14
N SER A 317 24.58 -1.74 6.76
CA SER A 317 24.72 -1.67 8.23
C SER A 317 23.82 -0.61 8.87
N SER A 318 23.53 0.49 8.16
CA SER A 318 22.62 1.54 8.61
C SER A 318 21.17 1.07 8.72
N LEU A 319 20.75 0.08 7.91
CA LEU A 319 19.39 -0.40 7.89
C LEU A 319 19.08 -1.12 9.21
N ARG A 320 18.10 -0.62 9.96
CA ARG A 320 17.66 -1.26 11.21
C ARG A 320 16.45 -2.17 11.01
N VAL A 321 15.63 -1.92 9.99
CA VAL A 321 14.49 -2.76 9.65
C VAL A 321 14.14 -2.70 8.17
N ALA A 322 13.79 -3.85 7.61
CA ALA A 322 13.21 -4.02 6.29
C ALA A 322 11.72 -4.34 6.45
N VAL A 323 10.82 -3.55 5.85
CA VAL A 323 9.37 -3.77 5.86
C VAL A 323 8.95 -4.41 4.55
N SER A 324 8.33 -5.57 4.63
CA SER A 324 7.83 -6.34 3.49
C SER A 324 6.31 -6.41 3.54
N ALA A 325 5.64 -6.03 2.46
CA ALA A 325 4.19 -6.18 2.34
C ALA A 325 3.72 -6.18 0.86
N GLY A 326 2.43 -6.44 0.69
CA GLY A 326 1.77 -6.41 -0.62
C GLY A 326 1.79 -7.74 -1.37
N GLU A 327 2.65 -8.66 -0.98
CA GLU A 327 2.75 -10.05 -1.44
C GLU A 327 3.09 -10.94 -0.23
N THR A 328 2.95 -12.24 -0.37
CA THR A 328 3.43 -13.19 0.65
C THR A 328 4.95 -13.20 0.69
N LEU A 329 5.55 -13.08 1.88
CA LEU A 329 6.98 -13.22 2.08
C LEU A 329 7.33 -14.70 2.29
N PRO A 330 8.01 -15.35 1.33
CA PRO A 330 8.45 -16.72 1.51
C PRO A 330 9.53 -16.85 2.59
N ALA A 331 9.44 -17.89 3.40
CA ALA A 331 10.45 -18.16 4.43
C ALA A 331 11.89 -18.26 3.88
N PRO A 332 12.17 -18.86 2.71
CA PRO A 332 13.50 -18.84 2.12
C PRO A 332 14.03 -17.42 1.87
N THR A 333 13.21 -16.51 1.36
CA THR A 333 13.60 -15.10 1.13
C THR A 333 13.92 -14.39 2.44
N TYR A 334 13.11 -14.59 3.47
CA TYR A 334 13.35 -14.06 4.82
C TYR A 334 14.70 -14.57 5.37
N ASN A 335 14.94 -15.88 5.30
CA ASN A 335 16.15 -16.51 5.84
C ASN A 335 17.40 -16.05 5.09
N GLU A 336 17.36 -15.95 3.75
CA GLU A 336 18.47 -15.45 2.95
C GLU A 336 18.78 -13.99 3.26
N TRP A 337 17.74 -13.15 3.42
CA TRP A 337 17.92 -11.75 3.81
C TRP A 337 18.59 -11.64 5.18
N LEU A 338 18.10 -12.36 6.17
CA LEU A 338 18.67 -12.37 7.52
C LEU A 338 20.13 -12.85 7.53
N ALA A 339 20.42 -13.91 6.78
CA ALA A 339 21.78 -14.46 6.68
C ALA A 339 22.77 -13.48 6.02
N LYS A 340 22.36 -12.77 4.96
CA LYS A 340 23.22 -11.82 4.24
C LYS A 340 23.36 -10.48 4.95
N THR A 341 22.32 -10.00 5.60
CA THR A 341 22.31 -8.62 6.14
C THR A 341 22.40 -8.56 7.66
N GLY A 342 22.09 -9.63 8.36
CA GLY A 342 21.91 -9.65 9.82
C GLY A 342 20.73 -8.79 10.31
N LYS A 343 19.84 -8.34 9.40
CA LYS A 343 18.75 -7.40 9.70
C LYS A 343 17.40 -8.10 9.69
N PRO A 344 16.50 -7.75 10.63
CA PRO A 344 15.14 -8.30 10.63
C PRO A 344 14.33 -7.80 9.42
N MET A 345 13.46 -8.66 8.94
CA MET A 345 12.43 -8.31 7.96
C MET A 345 11.06 -8.43 8.61
N LEU A 346 10.29 -7.36 8.60
CA LEU A 346 8.95 -7.34 9.14
C LEU A 346 7.96 -7.56 7.99
N ASP A 347 7.44 -8.79 7.88
CA ASP A 347 6.31 -9.04 7.01
C ASP A 347 5.05 -8.48 7.62
N GLY A 348 4.12 -8.01 6.76
CA GLY A 348 2.85 -7.49 7.22
C GLY A 348 1.78 -7.53 6.13
N ILE A 349 0.53 -7.70 6.56
CA ILE A 349 -0.64 -7.53 5.70
C ILE A 349 -1.33 -6.22 6.00
N GLY A 350 -1.59 -5.48 4.93
CA GLY A 350 -2.41 -4.29 4.91
C GLY A 350 -3.33 -4.27 3.71
N SER A 351 -4.23 -3.32 3.68
CA SER A 351 -5.08 -3.08 2.51
C SER A 351 -5.39 -1.59 2.39
N THR A 352 -5.81 -1.18 1.19
CA THR A 352 -6.29 0.20 0.99
C THR A 352 -7.50 0.50 1.87
N GLU A 353 -8.36 -0.48 2.09
CA GLU A 353 -9.55 -0.38 2.93
C GLU A 353 -9.24 -0.09 4.40
N MET A 354 -8.10 -0.59 4.88
CA MET A 354 -7.60 -0.37 6.25
C MET A 354 -6.53 0.73 6.31
N LEU A 355 -6.25 1.40 5.21
CA LEU A 355 -5.25 2.43 4.97
C LEU A 355 -3.80 1.91 4.98
N HIS A 356 -3.43 1.04 5.91
CA HIS A 356 -2.06 0.52 6.01
C HIS A 356 -2.03 -0.91 6.61
N ILE A 357 -0.89 -1.33 7.14
CA ILE A 357 -0.66 -2.63 7.76
C ILE A 357 -1.42 -2.73 9.08
N PHE A 358 -2.15 -3.82 9.28
CA PHE A 358 -2.96 -4.11 10.48
C PHE A 358 -2.58 -5.44 11.17
N ILE A 359 -1.82 -6.32 10.52
CA ILE A 359 -1.13 -7.48 11.12
C ILE A 359 0.32 -7.42 10.66
N SER A 360 1.29 -7.60 11.57
CA SER A 360 2.70 -7.55 11.27
C SER A 360 3.55 -8.36 12.25
N ASN A 361 4.69 -8.82 11.79
CA ASN A 361 5.82 -9.18 12.63
C ASN A 361 6.34 -7.94 13.37
N ARG A 362 7.07 -8.15 14.47
CA ARG A 362 7.71 -7.10 15.27
C ARG A 362 9.22 -7.33 15.35
N LEU A 363 9.97 -6.28 15.69
CA LEU A 363 11.44 -6.32 15.73
C LEU A 363 12.01 -7.49 16.55
N ASN A 364 11.39 -7.79 17.68
CA ASN A 364 11.84 -8.85 18.61
C ASN A 364 10.89 -10.06 18.66
N ASP A 365 9.91 -10.11 17.75
CA ASP A 365 8.87 -11.15 17.71
C ASP A 365 8.48 -11.39 16.24
N SER A 366 9.42 -11.96 15.49
CA SER A 366 9.23 -12.28 14.07
C SER A 366 9.52 -13.75 13.80
N LYS A 367 8.68 -14.38 12.99
CA LYS A 367 8.83 -15.78 12.56
C LYS A 367 8.86 -15.87 11.04
N PRO A 368 9.80 -16.61 10.43
CA PRO A 368 9.77 -16.88 8.99
C PRO A 368 8.47 -17.54 8.54
N GLY A 369 7.88 -17.03 7.46
CA GLY A 369 6.68 -17.63 6.87
C GLY A 369 5.37 -17.28 7.57
N CYS A 370 5.37 -16.48 8.64
CA CYS A 370 4.15 -15.92 9.21
C CYS A 370 4.03 -14.41 8.96
N THR A 371 2.81 -13.91 8.90
CA THR A 371 2.54 -12.48 8.76
C THR A 371 2.68 -11.71 10.08
N GLY A 372 2.57 -12.40 11.22
CA GLY A 372 2.70 -11.79 12.54
C GLY A 372 1.41 -11.78 13.34
N LYS A 373 1.26 -10.75 14.19
CA LYS A 373 0.11 -10.54 15.10
C LYS A 373 -0.57 -9.21 14.81
N PRO A 374 -1.82 -9.01 15.23
CA PRO A 374 -2.50 -7.73 15.08
C PRO A 374 -1.68 -6.57 15.65
N VAL A 375 -1.63 -5.48 14.89
CA VAL A 375 -1.00 -4.23 15.32
C VAL A 375 -1.83 -3.60 16.45
N THR A 376 -1.22 -2.84 17.32
CA THR A 376 -1.90 -2.14 18.43
C THR A 376 -3.10 -1.35 17.92
N GLY A 377 -4.25 -1.57 18.55
CA GLY A 377 -5.52 -0.95 18.13
C GLY A 377 -6.27 -1.72 17.04
N TYR A 378 -5.76 -2.86 16.58
CA TYR A 378 -6.47 -3.77 15.67
C TYR A 378 -6.77 -5.10 16.35
N GLU A 379 -7.88 -5.70 15.94
CA GLU A 379 -8.31 -7.05 16.32
C GLU A 379 -8.51 -7.86 15.06
N ALA A 380 -8.08 -9.11 15.07
CA ALA A 380 -8.24 -10.02 13.95
C ALA A 380 -8.72 -11.39 14.42
N LYS A 381 -9.50 -12.06 13.59
CA LYS A 381 -9.95 -13.44 13.79
C LYS A 381 -10.13 -14.15 12.47
N ILE A 382 -10.18 -15.46 12.55
CA ILE A 382 -10.45 -16.32 11.40
C ILE A 382 -11.91 -16.77 11.45
N LEU A 383 -12.64 -16.62 10.36
CA LEU A 383 -14.02 -17.05 10.22
C LEU A 383 -14.10 -18.33 9.37
N SER A 384 -14.77 -19.33 9.89
CA SER A 384 -15.16 -20.54 9.14
C SER A 384 -16.27 -20.23 8.13
N LYS A 385 -16.62 -21.19 7.30
CA LYS A 385 -17.63 -21.02 6.22
C LYS A 385 -19.04 -20.69 6.75
N ASP A 386 -19.36 -21.07 7.97
CA ASP A 386 -20.61 -20.76 8.67
C ASP A 386 -20.61 -19.40 9.39
N GLY A 387 -19.51 -18.64 9.25
CA GLY A 387 -19.35 -17.30 9.84
C GLY A 387 -19.00 -17.29 11.32
N GLN A 388 -18.76 -18.46 11.94
CA GLN A 388 -18.28 -18.56 13.31
C GLN A 388 -16.74 -18.42 13.35
N GLU A 389 -16.18 -18.19 14.53
CA GLU A 389 -14.73 -18.18 14.70
C GLU A 389 -14.17 -19.59 14.48
N ALA A 390 -13.18 -19.71 13.60
CA ALA A 390 -12.56 -20.98 13.27
C ALA A 390 -11.68 -21.49 14.45
N PRO A 391 -11.62 -22.82 14.68
CA PRO A 391 -10.66 -23.39 15.64
C PRO A 391 -9.21 -23.03 15.26
N ILE A 392 -8.34 -22.97 16.26
CA ILE A 392 -6.89 -22.76 16.08
C ILE A 392 -6.32 -23.77 15.07
N GLY A 393 -5.48 -23.28 14.15
CA GLY A 393 -4.88 -24.07 13.06
C GLY A 393 -5.80 -24.32 11.86
N GLN A 394 -7.08 -23.97 11.93
CA GLN A 394 -8.03 -24.15 10.84
C GLN A 394 -8.04 -22.94 9.91
N PRO A 395 -7.85 -23.11 8.58
CA PRO A 395 -7.97 -22.03 7.62
C PRO A 395 -9.40 -21.50 7.49
N GLY A 396 -9.51 -20.17 7.35
CA GLY A 396 -10.77 -19.49 7.12
C GLY A 396 -10.58 -18.05 6.64
N ALA A 397 -11.67 -17.32 6.51
CA ALA A 397 -11.64 -15.93 6.07
C ALA A 397 -11.08 -15.01 7.15
N LEU A 398 -10.10 -14.18 6.79
CA LEU A 398 -9.57 -13.17 7.71
C LEU A 398 -10.56 -12.03 7.89
N ALA A 399 -10.97 -11.80 9.14
CA ALA A 399 -11.81 -10.71 9.56
C ALA A 399 -11.03 -9.78 10.49
N VAL A 400 -11.06 -8.46 10.22
CA VAL A 400 -10.29 -7.44 10.93
C VAL A 400 -11.17 -6.26 11.30
N ARG A 401 -10.96 -5.68 12.48
CA ARG A 401 -11.50 -4.38 12.88
C ARG A 401 -10.44 -3.62 13.67
N GLY A 402 -10.55 -2.31 13.74
CA GLY A 402 -9.51 -1.53 14.41
C GLY A 402 -9.73 -0.03 14.37
N LEU A 403 -8.62 0.70 14.37
CA LEU A 403 -8.58 2.17 14.33
C LEU A 403 -9.10 2.74 13.02
N THR A 404 -8.93 2.00 11.94
CA THR A 404 -9.38 2.32 10.58
C THR A 404 -10.27 1.21 10.03
N GLY A 405 -10.92 1.44 8.90
CA GLY A 405 -11.76 0.42 8.27
C GLY A 405 -12.42 0.92 6.98
N CYS A 406 -13.00 -0.01 6.24
CA CYS A 406 -13.56 0.24 4.93
C CYS A 406 -14.78 1.15 4.96
N ARG A 407 -14.73 2.20 4.14
CA ARG A 407 -15.86 3.06 3.77
C ARG A 407 -15.76 3.34 2.28
N TYR A 408 -16.35 2.46 1.47
CA TYR A 408 -16.36 2.65 0.02
C TYR A 408 -17.25 3.82 -0.39
N LEU A 409 -16.77 4.61 -1.33
CA LEU A 409 -17.47 5.72 -1.94
C LEU A 409 -18.62 5.18 -2.80
N ASP A 410 -19.87 5.30 -2.35
CA ASP A 410 -21.08 4.88 -3.07
C ASP A 410 -20.90 3.55 -3.84
N ASP A 411 -20.63 2.47 -3.10
CA ASP A 411 -20.32 1.18 -3.70
C ASP A 411 -21.02 0.03 -2.97
N PRO A 412 -21.84 -0.78 -3.67
CA PRO A 412 -22.58 -1.89 -3.06
C PRO A 412 -21.67 -3.01 -2.52
N ARG A 413 -20.40 -3.07 -2.93
CA ARG A 413 -19.40 -4.01 -2.39
C ARG A 413 -19.11 -3.76 -0.92
N GLN A 414 -19.50 -2.60 -0.36
CA GLN A 414 -19.43 -2.30 1.08
C GLN A 414 -20.06 -3.41 1.94
N ALA A 415 -21.27 -3.84 1.59
CA ALA A 415 -22.00 -4.85 2.35
C ALA A 415 -21.35 -6.25 2.33
N LYS A 416 -20.52 -6.53 1.30
CA LYS A 416 -19.72 -7.76 1.24
C LYS A 416 -18.43 -7.65 2.02
N TYR A 417 -17.84 -6.46 2.05
CA TYR A 417 -16.57 -6.22 2.71
C TYR A 417 -16.72 -6.02 4.22
N VAL A 418 -17.78 -5.34 4.65
CA VAL A 418 -18.06 -5.15 6.08
C VAL A 418 -19.27 -5.97 6.50
N GLN A 419 -19.05 -6.94 7.38
CA GLN A 419 -20.07 -7.84 7.90
C GLN A 419 -20.00 -7.87 9.43
N ASN A 420 -21.12 -7.60 10.10
CA ASN A 420 -21.22 -7.57 11.56
C ASN A 420 -20.12 -6.71 12.23
N GLY A 421 -19.76 -5.58 11.62
CA GLY A 421 -18.73 -4.67 12.10
C GLY A 421 -17.29 -5.11 11.83
N TRP A 422 -17.06 -6.19 11.11
CA TRP A 422 -15.74 -6.68 10.72
C TRP A 422 -15.49 -6.47 9.22
N ASN A 423 -14.27 -6.04 8.90
CA ASN A 423 -13.78 -6.00 7.52
C ASN A 423 -13.35 -7.42 7.11
N ILE A 424 -13.99 -7.99 6.10
CA ILE A 424 -13.66 -9.30 5.55
C ILE A 424 -12.71 -9.08 4.38
N THR A 425 -11.43 -9.33 4.59
CA THR A 425 -10.35 -8.90 3.68
C THR A 425 -10.34 -9.61 2.32
N GLY A 426 -11.01 -10.77 2.23
CA GLY A 426 -10.96 -11.63 1.05
C GLY A 426 -9.71 -12.53 1.01
N ASP A 427 -8.97 -12.55 2.10
CA ASP A 427 -7.80 -13.42 2.27
C ASP A 427 -8.14 -14.58 3.21
N THR A 428 -7.59 -15.75 2.92
CA THR A 428 -7.67 -16.95 3.78
C THR A 428 -6.41 -17.02 4.63
N PHE A 429 -6.60 -17.15 5.95
CA PHE A 429 -5.55 -17.30 6.95
C PHE A 429 -5.86 -18.44 7.92
N TYR A 430 -4.88 -18.89 8.65
CA TYR A 430 -5.08 -19.58 9.93
C TYR A 430 -4.29 -18.90 11.03
N GLN A 431 -4.65 -19.15 12.28
CA GLN A 431 -3.96 -18.66 13.46
C GLN A 431 -3.40 -19.84 14.25
N ASP A 432 -2.14 -19.73 14.72
CA ASP A 432 -1.57 -20.73 15.62
C ASP A 432 -1.96 -20.48 17.09
N ASP A 433 -1.58 -21.41 17.97
CA ASP A 433 -1.83 -21.35 19.42
C ASP A 433 -1.07 -20.23 20.14
N GLN A 434 -0.07 -19.63 19.47
CA GLN A 434 0.68 -18.48 19.97
C GLN A 434 0.12 -17.14 19.45
N GLY A 435 -0.95 -17.16 18.67
CA GLY A 435 -1.63 -15.99 18.12
C GLY A 435 -1.03 -15.40 16.86
N TYR A 436 -0.11 -16.12 16.16
CA TYR A 436 0.41 -15.69 14.88
C TYR A 436 -0.51 -16.06 13.74
N PHE A 437 -0.63 -15.16 12.77
CA PHE A 437 -1.44 -15.30 11.57
C PHE A 437 -0.56 -15.74 10.40
N TYR A 438 -1.03 -16.76 9.67
CA TYR A 438 -0.36 -17.32 8.51
C TYR A 438 -1.26 -17.19 7.29
N PHE A 439 -0.74 -16.54 6.26
CA PHE A 439 -1.43 -16.41 4.98
C PHE A 439 -1.51 -17.75 4.28
N VAL A 440 -2.67 -18.09 3.76
CA VAL A 440 -2.90 -19.33 2.99
C VAL A 440 -3.06 -18.99 1.52
N ALA A 441 -4.05 -18.18 1.18
CA ALA A 441 -4.29 -17.71 -0.20
C ALA A 441 -5.32 -16.58 -0.18
N ARG A 442 -5.49 -15.92 -1.32
CA ARG A 442 -6.71 -15.15 -1.56
C ARG A 442 -7.87 -16.08 -1.87
N ASN A 443 -9.07 -15.70 -1.49
CA ASN A 443 -10.27 -16.54 -1.72
C ASN A 443 -10.48 -16.85 -3.21
N ASP A 444 -10.08 -15.95 -4.10
CA ASP A 444 -10.15 -16.09 -5.56
C ASP A 444 -8.94 -16.81 -6.19
N ASP A 445 -7.87 -17.04 -5.42
CA ASP A 445 -6.64 -17.74 -5.85
C ASP A 445 -6.50 -19.16 -5.25
N MET A 446 -7.45 -19.61 -4.42
CA MET A 446 -7.44 -20.96 -3.88
C MET A 446 -7.66 -22.00 -4.99
N ILE A 447 -6.76 -22.97 -5.08
CA ILE A 447 -6.82 -24.03 -6.09
C ILE A 447 -7.60 -25.21 -5.52
N ILE A 448 -8.74 -25.54 -6.13
CA ILE A 448 -9.53 -26.71 -5.76
C ILE A 448 -9.22 -27.83 -6.74
N SER A 449 -8.42 -28.81 -6.31
CA SER A 449 -7.98 -29.93 -7.15
C SER A 449 -8.36 -31.28 -6.52
N GLY A 450 -9.21 -32.06 -7.19
CA GLY A 450 -9.66 -33.35 -6.69
C GLY A 450 -10.31 -33.30 -5.30
N GLY A 451 -11.02 -32.19 -4.99
CA GLY A 451 -11.67 -31.98 -3.70
C GLY A 451 -10.77 -31.39 -2.60
N TYR A 452 -9.47 -31.19 -2.87
CA TYR A 452 -8.54 -30.56 -1.93
C TYR A 452 -8.40 -29.06 -2.20
N ASN A 453 -8.41 -28.26 -1.14
CA ASN A 453 -8.03 -26.85 -1.20
C ASN A 453 -6.50 -26.72 -1.11
N ILE A 454 -5.88 -26.19 -2.14
CA ILE A 454 -4.43 -26.06 -2.26
C ILE A 454 -4.06 -24.58 -2.34
N SER A 455 -3.17 -24.16 -1.47
CA SER A 455 -2.61 -22.81 -1.47
C SER A 455 -1.56 -22.68 -2.57
N GLY A 456 -1.77 -21.82 -3.56
CA GLY A 456 -0.74 -21.47 -4.55
C GLY A 456 0.55 -20.98 -3.89
N PRO A 457 0.50 -20.03 -2.96
CA PRO A 457 1.67 -19.55 -2.23
C PRO A 457 2.47 -20.63 -1.47
N GLU A 458 1.81 -21.63 -0.92
CA GLU A 458 2.50 -22.76 -0.26
C GLU A 458 3.32 -23.57 -1.27
N VAL A 459 2.77 -23.83 -2.44
CA VAL A 459 3.47 -24.54 -3.53
C VAL A 459 4.60 -23.66 -4.09
N GLU A 460 4.38 -22.34 -4.24
CA GLU A 460 5.39 -21.36 -4.64
C GLU A 460 6.57 -21.36 -3.66
N ALA A 461 6.32 -21.36 -2.36
CA ALA A 461 7.36 -21.40 -1.34
C ALA A 461 8.19 -22.69 -1.42
N ALA A 462 7.56 -23.83 -1.64
CA ALA A 462 8.25 -25.10 -1.84
C ALA A 462 9.10 -25.09 -3.12
N LEU A 463 8.57 -24.61 -4.25
CA LEU A 463 9.32 -24.49 -5.49
C LEU A 463 10.54 -23.55 -5.34
N MET A 464 10.35 -22.40 -4.70
CA MET A 464 11.41 -21.42 -4.51
C MET A 464 12.52 -21.86 -3.54
N SER A 465 12.31 -22.88 -2.75
CA SER A 465 13.39 -23.48 -1.95
C SER A 465 14.36 -24.34 -2.78
N HIS A 466 14.04 -24.63 -4.05
CA HIS A 466 14.91 -25.36 -4.97
C HIS A 466 15.85 -24.39 -5.72
N GLU A 467 17.13 -24.73 -5.84
CA GLU A 467 18.16 -23.90 -6.45
C GLU A 467 17.91 -23.53 -7.92
N ALA A 468 17.14 -24.32 -8.66
CA ALA A 468 16.78 -24.04 -10.05
C ALA A 468 15.79 -22.89 -10.22
N VAL A 469 15.04 -22.49 -9.20
CA VAL A 469 13.90 -21.57 -9.31
C VAL A 469 14.33 -20.14 -8.97
N ALA A 470 14.20 -19.24 -9.94
CA ALA A 470 14.38 -17.80 -9.71
C ALA A 470 13.10 -17.15 -9.22
N GLU A 471 11.98 -17.42 -9.92
CA GLU A 471 10.65 -16.95 -9.58
C GLU A 471 9.63 -18.03 -9.98
N CYS A 472 8.48 -18.05 -9.30
CA CYS A 472 7.36 -18.85 -9.75
C CYS A 472 6.03 -18.22 -9.35
N ALA A 473 4.97 -18.61 -10.05
CA ALA A 473 3.58 -18.33 -9.71
C ALA A 473 2.74 -19.57 -9.94
N VAL A 474 1.89 -19.89 -8.99
CA VAL A 474 1.07 -21.10 -9.03
C VAL A 474 -0.41 -20.72 -9.12
N VAL A 475 -1.09 -21.30 -10.11
CA VAL A 475 -2.50 -21.01 -10.40
C VAL A 475 -3.26 -22.32 -10.67
N ALA A 476 -4.59 -22.23 -10.63
CA ALA A 476 -5.45 -23.31 -11.10
C ALA A 476 -5.41 -23.37 -12.64
N SER A 477 -5.22 -24.55 -13.21
CA SER A 477 -5.41 -24.86 -14.63
C SER A 477 -6.63 -25.78 -14.77
N PRO A 478 -7.60 -25.53 -15.65
CA PRO A 478 -8.78 -26.36 -15.80
C PRO A 478 -8.43 -27.83 -16.11
N ASP A 479 -9.15 -28.78 -15.50
CA ASP A 479 -8.97 -30.20 -15.72
C ASP A 479 -10.30 -30.93 -15.57
N VAL A 480 -10.64 -31.77 -16.56
CA VAL A 480 -11.94 -32.46 -16.60
C VAL A 480 -12.12 -33.45 -15.45
N ALA A 481 -11.05 -34.14 -15.03
CA ALA A 481 -11.13 -35.19 -14.02
C ALA A 481 -11.05 -34.67 -12.59
N ARG A 482 -10.38 -33.53 -12.38
CA ARG A 482 -10.09 -32.97 -11.04
C ARG A 482 -10.71 -31.62 -10.78
N GLY A 483 -11.46 -31.05 -11.74
CA GLY A 483 -11.93 -29.67 -11.73
C GLY A 483 -10.80 -28.69 -12.03
N SER A 484 -9.66 -28.82 -11.34
CA SER A 484 -8.44 -28.04 -11.64
C SER A 484 -7.19 -28.86 -11.32
N LEU A 485 -6.10 -28.54 -12.02
CA LEU A 485 -4.74 -28.95 -11.69
C LEU A 485 -3.99 -27.79 -11.03
N VAL A 486 -3.02 -28.13 -10.19
CA VAL A 486 -2.00 -27.19 -9.74
C VAL A 486 -1.03 -26.98 -10.88
N CYS A 487 -0.97 -25.76 -11.43
CA CYS A 487 -0.07 -25.37 -12.51
C CYS A 487 0.93 -24.33 -12.00
N ALA A 488 2.22 -24.60 -12.16
CA ALA A 488 3.29 -23.68 -11.79
C ALA A 488 3.92 -23.06 -13.03
N HIS A 489 3.91 -21.72 -13.12
CA HIS A 489 4.71 -20.96 -14.07
C HIS A 489 6.05 -20.65 -13.41
N VAL A 490 7.17 -21.10 -14.00
CA VAL A 490 8.48 -21.07 -13.36
C VAL A 490 9.49 -20.33 -14.24
N VAL A 491 10.19 -19.35 -13.65
CA VAL A 491 11.37 -18.73 -14.21
C VAL A 491 12.60 -19.44 -13.63
N LEU A 492 13.41 -20.03 -14.49
CA LEU A 492 14.62 -20.76 -14.08
C LEU A 492 15.79 -19.81 -13.84
N ARG A 493 16.68 -20.19 -12.92
CA ARG A 493 17.99 -19.53 -12.76
C ARG A 493 18.92 -19.91 -13.91
N LYS A 494 19.88 -19.03 -14.19
CA LYS A 494 20.93 -19.29 -15.20
C LYS A 494 21.67 -20.60 -14.88
N GLY A 495 21.84 -21.43 -15.91
CA GLY A 495 22.47 -22.75 -15.77
C GLY A 495 21.48 -23.92 -15.74
N TRP A 496 20.18 -23.66 -15.58
CA TRP A 496 19.14 -24.68 -15.68
C TRP A 496 18.41 -24.60 -17.03
N ALA A 497 18.09 -25.76 -17.60
CA ALA A 497 17.39 -25.86 -18.87
C ALA A 497 15.93 -26.24 -18.70
N GLU A 498 15.08 -25.69 -19.55
CA GLU A 498 13.68 -26.09 -19.69
C GLU A 498 13.62 -27.49 -20.25
N SER A 499 13.22 -28.48 -19.43
CA SER A 499 13.17 -29.89 -19.81
C SER A 499 12.24 -30.69 -18.93
N ASP A 500 11.84 -31.87 -19.43
CA ASP A 500 11.09 -32.85 -18.65
C ASP A 500 11.88 -33.33 -17.41
N ALA A 501 13.19 -33.39 -17.50
CA ALA A 501 14.06 -33.75 -16.39
C ALA A 501 13.96 -32.68 -15.26
N THR A 502 14.07 -31.40 -15.60
CA THR A 502 13.90 -30.28 -14.66
C THR A 502 12.49 -30.27 -14.07
N THR A 503 11.46 -30.51 -14.89
CA THR A 503 10.08 -30.64 -14.43
C THR A 503 9.94 -31.73 -13.35
N LYS A 504 10.49 -32.92 -13.60
CA LYS A 504 10.45 -34.03 -12.63
C LYS A 504 11.19 -33.70 -11.33
N VAL A 505 12.38 -33.10 -11.43
CA VAL A 505 13.17 -32.67 -10.28
C VAL A 505 12.36 -31.72 -9.38
N LEU A 506 11.74 -30.70 -9.98
CA LEU A 506 10.92 -29.74 -9.25
C LEU A 506 9.66 -30.38 -8.63
N GLN A 507 9.01 -31.27 -9.36
CA GLN A 507 7.85 -32.02 -8.84
C GLN A 507 8.21 -32.92 -7.65
N GLU A 508 9.32 -33.65 -7.73
CA GLU A 508 9.78 -34.51 -6.63
C GLU A 508 10.24 -33.66 -5.43
N HIS A 509 10.91 -32.52 -5.68
CA HIS A 509 11.26 -31.58 -4.62
C HIS A 509 10.02 -31.10 -3.85
N VAL A 510 8.97 -30.68 -4.54
CA VAL A 510 7.72 -30.23 -3.89
C VAL A 510 7.08 -31.36 -3.11
N LYS A 511 7.02 -32.59 -3.66
CA LYS A 511 6.48 -33.76 -2.95
C LYS A 511 7.27 -34.12 -1.68
N ALA A 512 8.56 -33.87 -1.68
CA ALA A 512 9.43 -34.08 -0.51
C ALA A 512 9.30 -32.95 0.52
N THR A 513 8.92 -31.75 0.09
CA THR A 513 8.89 -30.55 0.95
C THR A 513 7.54 -30.33 1.61
N ILE A 514 6.44 -30.58 0.87
CA ILE A 514 5.05 -30.42 1.36
C ILE A 514 4.21 -31.66 1.03
N ALA A 515 2.95 -31.69 1.51
CA ALA A 515 2.08 -32.84 1.29
C ALA A 515 2.00 -33.20 -0.20
N PRO A 516 2.26 -34.46 -0.59
CA PRO A 516 2.44 -34.88 -1.99
C PRO A 516 1.29 -34.51 -2.92
N TYR A 517 0.03 -34.46 -2.43
CA TYR A 517 -1.12 -34.12 -3.28
C TYR A 517 -1.10 -32.69 -3.80
N LYS A 518 -0.27 -31.79 -3.20
CA LYS A 518 -0.14 -30.36 -3.54
C LYS A 518 0.84 -30.10 -4.68
N TYR A 519 1.65 -31.08 -5.12
CA TYR A 519 2.66 -30.86 -6.14
C TYR A 519 2.07 -30.34 -7.46
N PRO A 520 2.76 -29.44 -8.18
CA PRO A 520 2.29 -28.96 -9.46
C PRO A 520 2.35 -30.07 -10.50
N ARG A 521 1.17 -30.46 -11.00
CA ARG A 521 1.07 -31.49 -12.05
C ARG A 521 1.47 -30.96 -13.41
N ARG A 522 1.37 -29.65 -13.59
CA ARG A 522 1.82 -28.94 -14.77
C ARG A 522 2.85 -27.89 -14.37
N ILE A 523 4.00 -27.88 -15.04
CA ILE A 523 5.01 -26.84 -14.91
C ILE A 523 5.17 -26.22 -16.30
N VAL A 524 5.07 -24.88 -16.37
CA VAL A 524 5.27 -24.07 -17.57
C VAL A 524 6.49 -23.19 -17.32
N PHE A 525 7.55 -23.41 -18.08
CA PHE A 525 8.70 -22.54 -18.01
C PHE A 525 8.45 -21.25 -18.79
N THR A 526 8.90 -20.14 -18.25
CA THR A 526 8.71 -18.82 -18.85
C THR A 526 9.92 -17.92 -18.57
N ALA A 527 10.22 -17.03 -19.51
CA ALA A 527 11.31 -16.06 -19.34
C ALA A 527 10.99 -15.00 -18.26
N ALA A 528 9.71 -14.65 -18.06
CA ALA A 528 9.26 -13.70 -17.05
C ALA A 528 7.80 -13.95 -16.67
N LEU A 529 7.42 -13.61 -15.44
CA LEU A 529 6.03 -13.62 -15.00
C LEU A 529 5.35 -12.28 -15.29
N PRO A 530 4.04 -12.29 -15.63
CA PRO A 530 3.28 -11.05 -15.79
C PRO A 530 3.16 -10.34 -14.44
N LYS A 531 3.54 -9.05 -14.42
CA LYS A 531 3.53 -8.23 -13.21
C LYS A 531 2.73 -6.95 -13.42
N THR A 532 2.16 -6.45 -12.33
CA THR A 532 1.61 -5.10 -12.30
C THR A 532 2.75 -4.07 -12.36
N ALA A 533 2.38 -2.83 -12.58
CA ALA A 533 3.28 -1.68 -12.47
C ALA A 533 4.03 -1.60 -11.13
N THR A 534 3.45 -2.14 -10.07
CA THR A 534 4.03 -2.19 -8.72
C THR A 534 4.86 -3.45 -8.47
N GLY A 535 5.08 -4.29 -9.50
CA GLY A 535 5.87 -5.53 -9.41
C GLY A 535 5.09 -6.75 -8.92
N LYS A 536 3.80 -6.62 -8.58
CA LYS A 536 2.98 -7.75 -8.12
C LYS A 536 2.64 -8.69 -9.28
N ILE A 537 2.73 -9.99 -9.03
CA ILE A 537 2.38 -11.03 -10.01
C ILE A 537 0.87 -10.96 -10.32
N GLN A 538 0.55 -10.91 -11.61
CA GLN A 538 -0.82 -10.87 -12.12
C GLN A 538 -1.34 -12.30 -12.34
N ARG A 539 -1.69 -13.01 -11.27
CA ARG A 539 -2.20 -14.40 -11.35
C ARG A 539 -3.44 -14.55 -12.21
N PHE A 540 -4.27 -13.50 -12.30
CA PHE A 540 -5.45 -13.52 -13.18
C PHE A 540 -5.06 -13.67 -14.66
N VAL A 541 -3.95 -13.07 -15.09
CA VAL A 541 -3.42 -13.21 -16.46
C VAL A 541 -2.99 -14.65 -16.70
N LEU A 542 -2.29 -15.26 -15.75
CA LEU A 542 -1.87 -16.66 -15.84
C LEU A 542 -3.08 -17.60 -15.88
N ARG A 543 -4.11 -17.37 -15.04
CA ARG A 543 -5.36 -18.16 -15.10
C ARG A 543 -6.08 -18.02 -16.45
N GLN A 544 -6.07 -16.84 -17.06
CA GLN A 544 -6.64 -16.63 -18.40
C GLN A 544 -5.86 -17.38 -19.49
N LEU A 545 -4.53 -17.48 -19.36
CA LEU A 545 -3.69 -18.27 -20.27
C LEU A 545 -4.03 -19.76 -20.13
N GLU A 546 -4.11 -20.27 -18.88
CA GLU A 546 -4.46 -21.65 -18.60
C GLU A 546 -5.88 -22.04 -19.06
N ALA A 547 -6.84 -21.10 -18.97
CA ALA A 547 -8.21 -21.36 -19.42
C ALA A 547 -8.36 -21.44 -20.95
N LYS A 548 -7.34 -20.99 -21.72
CA LYS A 548 -7.30 -21.05 -23.19
C LYS A 548 -6.46 -22.20 -23.72
N SER A 549 -5.68 -22.85 -22.87
CA SER A 549 -4.82 -23.98 -23.21
C SER A 549 -5.55 -25.32 -22.97
#